data_3a69ac180e8be64353b0d84955f11ce9
#
_entry.id   3a69ac180e8be64353b0d84955f11ce9
#
_cell.length_a   1.000
_cell.length_b   1.000
_cell.length_c   1.000
_cell.angle_alpha   90.00
_cell.angle_beta   90.00
_cell.angle_gamma   90.00
#
_symmetry.space_group_name_H-M   'P 1'
#
loop_
_entity.id
_entity.type
_entity.pdbx_description
1 polymer ?
#
loop_
_entity_poly.entity_id
_entity_poly.type
_entity_poly.pdbx_seq_one_letter_code
_entity_poly.pdbx_strand_id
1 'polypeptide(L)'
;YDIPVASLRARAVFTNTMSTQAYRSSGRPEVTYAIERLIEVAAEHIGMDALELRKKNLISSNSMPYRNAVGSVYDSGDYKTNMDRATKLADWDTFDTRKKDAYKRGKLLGRGFANYVESSIGSPKERAEITVNTNERLEVVIGTQPSGQGHETSFSQVVADILQVPVNKIDIRLGDTDVVSVGGGSHSGRSMRHAGTVMAMASIDLIMEAKRRAAKLLKCSVDKVDYTDGRFQSLASNLKLSLFDIHRKTQVSHGSLSAKRTNEMHDPVFPNGTAICEVEIDSDTFDLKITRYTTVDDVGRCINPMIVHGQTHGGIAQGVGQAILEDCAIDINSGQPIAGSFMDYGIPRATTLPFINAEIAEIHSPTNPLGIKAGGEGGTTPALATVVLAVLDALKKYDVKDISMPI
;
A
#
# COMPACT_ATOMS: atom_id res chain seq x y z
N TYR A 1 4.84 7.38 -16.11
CA TYR A 1 5.48 8.19 -17.15
C TYR A 1 4.44 8.82 -18.07
N ASP A 2 4.80 9.95 -18.67
CA ASP A 2 4.00 10.65 -19.67
C ASP A 2 4.26 10.00 -21.04
N ILE A 3 3.40 9.05 -21.42
CA ILE A 3 3.47 8.29 -22.66
C ILE A 3 2.21 8.60 -23.45
N PRO A 4 2.32 9.27 -24.62
CA PRO A 4 1.16 9.80 -25.32
C PRO A 4 0.31 8.74 -26.03
N VAL A 5 0.91 7.60 -26.40
CA VAL A 5 0.24 6.52 -27.13
C VAL A 5 0.65 5.18 -26.56
N ALA A 6 -0.32 4.32 -26.27
CA ALA A 6 -0.09 2.95 -25.86
C ALA A 6 -1.05 1.99 -26.56
N SER A 7 -0.58 0.78 -26.83
CA SER A 7 -1.38 -0.34 -27.31
C SER A 7 -1.14 -1.54 -26.42
N LEU A 8 -2.20 -2.12 -25.91
CA LEU A 8 -2.14 -3.28 -25.02
C LEU A 8 -2.94 -4.44 -25.60
N ARG A 9 -2.31 -5.60 -25.70
CA ARG A 9 -2.97 -6.85 -26.10
C ARG A 9 -2.65 -7.94 -25.08
N ALA A 10 -3.63 -8.33 -24.26
CA ALA A 10 -3.52 -9.46 -23.34
C ALA A 10 -4.05 -10.73 -23.99
N ARG A 11 -3.40 -11.87 -23.70
CA ARG A 11 -3.87 -13.22 -24.07
C ARG A 11 -3.81 -14.13 -22.88
N ALA A 12 -4.90 -14.80 -22.56
CA ALA A 12 -4.95 -15.90 -21.63
C ALA A 12 -4.97 -17.21 -22.41
N VAL A 13 -4.16 -18.18 -22.02
CA VAL A 13 -4.07 -19.49 -22.64
C VAL A 13 -4.19 -20.59 -21.60
N PHE A 14 -4.83 -21.70 -21.95
CA PHE A 14 -4.81 -22.89 -21.13
C PHE A 14 -3.51 -23.67 -21.39
N THR A 15 -2.91 -24.16 -20.31
CA THR A 15 -1.70 -25.00 -20.34
C THR A 15 -1.93 -26.24 -19.48
N ASN A 16 -1.01 -27.19 -19.52
CA ASN A 16 -1.00 -28.38 -18.65
C ASN A 16 -0.31 -28.13 -17.30
N THR A 17 0.08 -26.87 -17.01
CA THR A 17 0.68 -26.46 -15.75
C THR A 17 -0.38 -25.84 -14.84
N MET A 18 -0.01 -25.52 -13.61
CA MET A 18 -0.87 -24.76 -12.69
C MET A 18 -1.33 -23.45 -13.34
N SER A 19 -2.57 -23.05 -13.06
CA SER A 19 -3.06 -21.75 -13.48
C SER A 19 -2.32 -20.63 -12.75
N THR A 20 -2.06 -19.53 -13.46
CA THR A 20 -1.57 -18.30 -12.80
C THR A 20 -2.62 -17.77 -11.84
N GLN A 21 -2.17 -17.34 -10.67
CA GLN A 21 -3.02 -16.79 -9.61
C GLN A 21 -2.54 -15.40 -9.21
N ALA A 22 -3.42 -14.65 -8.54
CA ALA A 22 -3.07 -13.36 -8.00
C ALA A 22 -2.00 -13.52 -6.91
N TYR A 23 -0.85 -12.91 -7.11
CA TYR A 23 0.17 -12.69 -6.10
C TYR A 23 0.12 -11.23 -5.65
N ARG A 24 0.79 -10.84 -4.58
CA ARG A 24 0.79 -9.46 -4.05
C ARG A 24 1.18 -8.47 -5.15
N SER A 25 0.30 -7.49 -5.41
CA SER A 25 0.36 -6.51 -6.52
C SER A 25 -0.06 -7.02 -7.91
N SER A 26 -0.41 -8.31 -8.07
CA SER A 26 -1.16 -8.92 -9.20
C SER A 26 -0.85 -8.36 -10.59
N GLY A 27 0.27 -8.76 -11.19
CA GLY A 27 0.70 -8.38 -12.55
C GLY A 27 1.39 -7.03 -12.65
N ARG A 28 1.35 -6.18 -11.62
CA ARG A 28 2.04 -4.87 -11.63
C ARG A 28 3.55 -5.00 -11.48
N PRO A 29 4.12 -5.94 -10.69
CA PRO A 29 5.56 -6.16 -10.68
C PRO A 29 6.11 -6.53 -12.05
N GLU A 30 5.40 -7.39 -12.80
CA GLU A 30 5.78 -7.83 -14.14
C GLU A 30 5.75 -6.67 -15.15
N VAL A 31 4.69 -5.86 -15.11
CA VAL A 31 4.58 -4.67 -15.99
C VAL A 31 5.62 -3.62 -15.61
N THR A 32 5.87 -3.41 -14.32
CA THR A 32 6.92 -2.50 -13.83
C THR A 32 8.29 -2.97 -14.29
N TYR A 33 8.57 -4.27 -14.19
CA TYR A 33 9.81 -4.85 -14.71
C TYR A 33 9.95 -4.57 -16.21
N ALA A 34 8.92 -4.86 -16.99
CA ALA A 34 8.97 -4.69 -18.45
C ALA A 34 9.23 -3.23 -18.85
N ILE A 35 8.54 -2.26 -18.26
CA ILE A 35 8.70 -0.84 -18.61
C ILE A 35 10.03 -0.27 -18.11
N GLU A 36 10.44 -0.59 -16.90
CA GLU A 36 11.70 -0.10 -16.34
C GLU A 36 12.92 -0.70 -17.06
N ARG A 37 12.83 -1.98 -17.45
CA ARG A 37 13.84 -2.62 -18.30
C ARG A 37 13.90 -1.97 -19.69
N LEU A 38 12.76 -1.68 -20.29
CA LEU A 38 12.69 -1.00 -21.58
C LEU A 38 13.33 0.40 -21.53
N ILE A 39 13.15 1.14 -20.44
CA ILE A 39 13.78 2.45 -20.24
C ILE A 39 15.30 2.32 -20.17
N GLU A 40 15.85 1.31 -19.48
CA GLU A 40 17.32 1.06 -19.47
C GLU A 40 17.85 0.77 -20.86
N VAL A 41 17.18 -0.10 -21.62
CA VAL A 41 17.55 -0.41 -23.01
C VAL A 41 17.46 0.82 -23.91
N ALA A 42 16.41 1.61 -23.78
CA ALA A 42 16.22 2.83 -24.55
C ALA A 42 17.32 3.86 -24.21
N ALA A 43 17.63 4.05 -22.93
CA ALA A 43 18.69 4.96 -22.49
C ALA A 43 20.06 4.58 -23.05
N GLU A 44 20.41 3.29 -23.01
CA GLU A 44 21.64 2.77 -23.61
C GLU A 44 21.65 3.02 -25.13
N HIS A 45 20.54 2.75 -25.82
CA HIS A 45 20.45 2.91 -27.28
C HIS A 45 20.61 4.36 -27.73
N ILE A 46 20.07 5.33 -26.98
CA ILE A 46 20.15 6.76 -27.33
C ILE A 46 21.38 7.47 -26.70
N GLY A 47 22.21 6.75 -25.92
CA GLY A 47 23.36 7.30 -25.24
C GLY A 47 23.03 8.32 -24.13
N MET A 48 21.90 8.12 -23.44
CA MET A 48 21.45 8.99 -22.35
C MET A 48 21.55 8.25 -21.00
N ASP A 49 21.76 8.98 -19.91
CA ASP A 49 21.66 8.43 -18.57
C ASP A 49 20.19 7.99 -18.30
N ALA A 50 20.03 6.77 -17.77
CA ALA A 50 18.69 6.19 -17.60
C ALA A 50 17.87 6.93 -16.53
N LEU A 51 18.50 7.53 -15.51
CA LEU A 51 17.82 8.35 -14.51
C LEU A 51 17.31 9.66 -15.15
N GLU A 52 18.12 10.29 -16.01
CA GLU A 52 17.73 11.49 -16.73
C GLU A 52 16.60 11.20 -17.74
N LEU A 53 16.61 10.05 -18.41
CA LEU A 53 15.52 9.63 -19.27
C LEU A 53 14.20 9.48 -18.49
N ARG A 54 14.26 8.88 -17.28
CA ARG A 54 13.10 8.79 -16.38
C ARG A 54 12.60 10.18 -15.99
N LYS A 55 13.49 11.06 -15.51
CA LYS A 55 13.12 12.43 -15.11
C LYS A 55 12.39 13.20 -16.21
N LYS A 56 12.86 13.09 -17.44
CA LYS A 56 12.25 13.77 -18.62
C LYS A 56 10.83 13.28 -18.90
N ASN A 57 10.53 12.04 -18.55
CA ASN A 57 9.24 11.40 -18.83
C ASN A 57 8.31 11.30 -17.62
N LEU A 58 8.65 11.92 -16.50
CA LEU A 58 7.75 11.94 -15.35
C LEU A 58 6.53 12.83 -15.64
N ILE A 59 5.36 12.32 -15.24
CA ILE A 59 4.13 13.11 -15.21
C ILE A 59 4.30 14.22 -14.17
N SER A 60 4.04 15.47 -14.55
CA SER A 60 4.09 16.60 -13.63
C SER A 60 2.95 16.56 -12.63
N SER A 61 3.23 16.92 -11.36
CA SER A 61 2.19 17.10 -10.34
C SER A 61 1.14 18.14 -10.72
N ASN A 62 1.51 19.15 -11.51
CA ASN A 62 0.59 20.16 -12.02
C ASN A 62 -0.39 19.64 -13.08
N SER A 63 -0.15 18.43 -13.62
CA SER A 63 -1.03 17.80 -14.60
C SER A 63 -2.14 16.95 -13.96
N MET A 64 -2.17 16.85 -12.62
CA MET A 64 -3.19 16.06 -11.93
C MET A 64 -4.56 16.77 -11.89
N PRO A 65 -5.65 16.03 -12.12
CA PRO A 65 -5.74 14.61 -12.47
C PRO A 65 -5.27 14.33 -13.91
N TYR A 66 -4.41 13.32 -14.07
CA TYR A 66 -3.79 12.97 -15.36
C TYR A 66 -4.44 11.71 -15.96
N ARG A 67 -4.92 11.81 -17.22
CA ARG A 67 -5.43 10.66 -17.98
C ARG A 67 -4.30 10.05 -18.80
N ASN A 68 -3.95 8.81 -18.52
CA ASN A 68 -2.93 8.09 -19.27
C ASN A 68 -3.45 7.55 -20.61
N ALA A 69 -2.54 7.06 -21.46
CA ALA A 69 -2.85 6.59 -22.81
C ALA A 69 -3.80 5.37 -22.89
N VAL A 70 -3.99 4.63 -21.79
CA VAL A 70 -4.93 3.51 -21.70
C VAL A 70 -6.23 3.87 -20.97
N GLY A 71 -6.44 5.15 -20.65
CA GLY A 71 -7.71 5.69 -20.16
C GLY A 71 -7.85 5.76 -18.64
N SER A 72 -6.87 5.29 -17.85
CA SER A 72 -6.88 5.46 -16.40
C SER A 72 -6.60 6.90 -16.02
N VAL A 73 -7.24 7.38 -14.94
CA VAL A 73 -7.10 8.75 -14.44
C VAL A 73 -6.39 8.74 -13.10
N TYR A 74 -5.13 9.16 -13.09
CA TYR A 74 -4.36 9.34 -11.85
C TYR A 74 -4.87 10.58 -11.13
N ASP A 75 -5.40 10.38 -9.93
CA ASP A 75 -6.10 11.41 -9.17
C ASP A 75 -5.15 12.41 -8.47
N SER A 76 -3.99 11.94 -8.05
CA SER A 76 -2.95 12.74 -7.38
C SER A 76 -1.59 12.05 -7.44
N GLY A 77 -0.50 12.82 -7.32
CA GLY A 77 0.87 12.31 -7.25
C GLY A 77 1.92 13.41 -7.43
N ASP A 78 3.09 13.19 -6.85
CA ASP A 78 4.29 14.01 -7.08
C ASP A 78 5.49 13.08 -7.31
N TYR A 79 5.54 12.52 -8.50
CA TYR A 79 6.54 11.51 -8.89
C TYR A 79 7.97 12.07 -8.86
N LYS A 80 8.13 13.36 -9.21
CA LYS A 80 9.45 13.99 -9.18
C LYS A 80 10.00 14.12 -7.78
N THR A 81 9.20 14.61 -6.85
CA THR A 81 9.62 14.74 -5.44
C THR A 81 9.92 13.37 -4.83
N ASN A 82 9.12 12.34 -5.12
CA ASN A 82 9.38 10.99 -4.63
C ASN A 82 10.70 10.43 -5.18
N MET A 83 10.98 10.64 -6.46
CA MET A 83 12.22 10.23 -7.10
C MET A 83 13.43 10.97 -6.53
N ASP A 84 13.35 12.30 -6.36
CA ASP A 84 14.43 13.12 -5.78
C ASP A 84 14.71 12.72 -4.32
N ARG A 85 13.67 12.43 -3.54
CA ARG A 85 13.82 11.94 -2.15
C ARG A 85 14.49 10.56 -2.12
N ALA A 86 14.07 9.63 -2.97
CA ALA A 86 14.63 8.28 -3.03
C ALA A 86 16.12 8.29 -3.44
N THR A 87 16.49 9.08 -4.44
CA THR A 87 17.91 9.21 -4.87
C THR A 87 18.78 9.82 -3.77
N LYS A 88 18.27 10.83 -3.06
CA LYS A 88 18.96 11.42 -1.91
C LYS A 88 19.13 10.41 -0.77
N LEU A 89 18.07 9.68 -0.42
CA LEU A 89 18.04 8.69 0.66
C LEU A 89 18.97 7.50 0.37
N ALA A 90 19.16 7.16 -0.91
CA ALA A 90 20.06 6.11 -1.38
C ALA A 90 21.54 6.55 -1.53
N ASP A 91 21.89 7.81 -1.22
CA ASP A 91 23.21 8.39 -1.50
C ASP A 91 23.65 8.16 -2.96
N TRP A 92 22.75 8.46 -3.89
CA TRP A 92 22.95 8.16 -5.31
C TRP A 92 24.26 8.67 -5.88
N ASP A 93 24.66 9.88 -5.53
CA ASP A 93 25.86 10.57 -6.07
C ASP A 93 27.17 9.95 -5.61
N THR A 94 27.17 9.18 -4.52
CA THR A 94 28.38 8.51 -3.99
C THR A 94 28.55 7.08 -4.50
N PHE A 95 27.65 6.60 -5.36
CA PHE A 95 27.67 5.22 -5.86
C PHE A 95 28.98 4.83 -6.54
N ASP A 96 29.53 5.68 -7.40
CA ASP A 96 30.77 5.38 -8.12
C ASP A 96 31.97 5.18 -7.18
N THR A 97 31.99 5.90 -6.05
CA THR A 97 33.02 5.67 -5.01
C THR A 97 32.84 4.31 -4.37
N ARG A 98 31.60 3.94 -4.00
CA ARG A 98 31.29 2.60 -3.46
C ARG A 98 31.60 1.49 -4.45
N LYS A 99 31.31 1.70 -5.75
CA LYS A 99 31.59 0.73 -6.81
C LYS A 99 33.11 0.47 -6.95
N LYS A 100 33.94 1.51 -6.88
CA LYS A 100 35.41 1.39 -6.88
C LYS A 100 35.92 0.64 -5.65
N ASP A 101 35.35 0.90 -4.48
CA ASP A 101 35.76 0.23 -3.24
C ASP A 101 35.28 -1.24 -3.20
N ALA A 102 34.12 -1.55 -3.72
CA ALA A 102 33.65 -2.93 -3.92
C ALA A 102 34.60 -3.71 -4.85
N TYR A 103 35.02 -3.10 -5.96
CA TYR A 103 35.94 -3.70 -6.91
C TYR A 103 37.28 -4.08 -6.28
N LYS A 104 37.85 -3.22 -5.40
CA LYS A 104 39.09 -3.52 -4.65
C LYS A 104 38.93 -4.75 -3.75
N ARG A 105 37.69 -5.09 -3.33
CA ARG A 105 37.38 -6.26 -2.51
C ARG A 105 37.01 -7.51 -3.32
N GLY A 106 37.18 -7.47 -4.66
CA GLY A 106 36.78 -8.56 -5.54
C GLY A 106 35.26 -8.67 -5.70
N LYS A 107 34.51 -7.56 -5.51
CA LYS A 107 33.07 -7.51 -5.66
C LYS A 107 32.62 -6.64 -6.83
N LEU A 108 31.56 -7.04 -7.48
CA LEU A 108 30.88 -6.28 -8.52
C LEU A 108 29.68 -5.60 -7.89
N LEU A 109 29.76 -4.28 -7.71
CA LEU A 109 28.62 -3.51 -7.20
C LEU A 109 27.78 -3.00 -8.37
N GLY A 110 26.49 -3.26 -8.29
CA GLY A 110 25.49 -2.72 -9.22
C GLY A 110 24.33 -2.06 -8.49
N ARG A 111 23.68 -1.12 -9.17
CA ARG A 111 22.46 -0.47 -8.68
C ARG A 111 21.34 -0.56 -9.69
N GLY A 112 20.13 -0.79 -9.19
CA GLY A 112 18.90 -0.78 -9.97
C GLY A 112 17.94 0.26 -9.44
N PHE A 113 17.09 0.75 -10.33
CA PHE A 113 16.13 1.81 -10.07
C PHE A 113 14.79 1.46 -10.69
N ALA A 114 13.70 1.73 -10.00
CA ALA A 114 12.37 1.64 -10.58
C ALA A 114 11.42 2.70 -9.98
N ASN A 115 10.65 3.36 -10.84
CA ASN A 115 9.43 4.03 -10.44
C ASN A 115 8.25 3.08 -10.66
N TYR A 116 7.22 3.23 -9.82
CA TYR A 116 6.00 2.44 -9.99
C TYR A 116 4.75 3.27 -9.74
N VAL A 117 3.67 2.85 -10.35
CA VAL A 117 2.31 3.26 -10.02
C VAL A 117 1.48 2.00 -9.86
N GLU A 118 0.80 1.90 -8.73
CA GLU A 118 -0.12 0.83 -8.45
C GLU A 118 -1.56 1.31 -8.61
N SER A 119 -2.49 0.40 -8.85
CA SER A 119 -3.92 0.69 -8.96
C SER A 119 -4.68 -0.08 -7.87
N SER A 120 -5.12 0.64 -6.86
CA SER A 120 -5.88 0.07 -5.75
C SER A 120 -7.38 0.23 -5.98
N ILE A 121 -8.09 -0.90 -6.14
CA ILE A 121 -9.54 -0.93 -6.36
C ILE A 121 -10.22 -2.06 -5.57
N GLY A 122 -10.20 -3.30 -6.02
CA GLY A 122 -10.82 -4.47 -5.39
C GLY A 122 -12.35 -4.45 -5.39
N SER A 123 -12.96 -5.27 -4.53
CA SER A 123 -14.42 -5.31 -4.38
C SER A 123 -14.96 -3.95 -3.94
N PRO A 124 -15.96 -3.37 -4.64
CA PRO A 124 -16.34 -1.97 -4.43
C PRO A 124 -17.12 -1.71 -3.15
N LYS A 125 -17.84 -2.72 -2.66
CA LYS A 125 -18.82 -2.56 -1.59
C LYS A 125 -18.24 -2.87 -0.21
N GLU A 126 -18.52 -2.00 0.77
CA GLU A 126 -18.18 -2.21 2.17
C GLU A 126 -19.25 -1.63 3.08
N ARG A 127 -19.42 -2.23 4.28
CA ARG A 127 -20.37 -1.80 5.30
C ARG A 127 -19.69 -1.74 6.66
N ALA A 128 -19.97 -0.68 7.41
CA ALA A 128 -19.61 -0.57 8.81
C ALA A 128 -20.84 -0.30 9.68
N GLU A 129 -20.84 -0.85 10.88
CA GLU A 129 -21.79 -0.55 11.94
C GLU A 129 -21.04 -0.21 13.23
N ILE A 130 -21.39 0.90 13.86
CA ILE A 130 -20.80 1.35 15.12
C ILE A 130 -21.89 1.44 16.16
N THR A 131 -21.72 0.72 17.27
CA THR A 131 -22.70 0.66 18.37
C THR A 131 -22.05 1.03 19.69
N VAL A 132 -22.70 1.91 20.44
CA VAL A 132 -22.30 2.25 21.79
C VAL A 132 -22.85 1.22 22.76
N ASN A 133 -21.98 0.55 23.50
CA ASN A 133 -22.34 -0.49 24.46
C ASN A 133 -22.51 0.06 25.88
N THR A 134 -23.20 -0.70 26.72
CA THR A 134 -23.49 -0.35 28.13
C THR A 134 -22.24 -0.36 29.02
N ASN A 135 -21.17 -1.07 28.62
CA ASN A 135 -19.89 -1.13 29.31
C ASN A 135 -18.94 0.04 28.96
N GLU A 136 -19.48 1.12 28.36
CA GLU A 136 -18.71 2.29 27.88
C GLU A 136 -17.64 1.94 26.85
N ARG A 137 -17.96 1.06 25.92
CA ARG A 137 -17.16 0.73 24.74
C ARG A 137 -17.94 0.95 23.47
N LEU A 138 -17.21 1.07 22.38
CA LEU A 138 -17.76 1.10 21.01
C LEU A 138 -17.46 -0.24 20.36
N GLU A 139 -18.50 -0.91 19.86
CA GLU A 139 -18.33 -2.06 18.97
C GLU A 139 -18.41 -1.58 17.51
N VAL A 140 -17.42 -1.94 16.70
CA VAL A 140 -17.37 -1.64 15.28
C VAL A 140 -17.36 -2.94 14.50
N VAL A 141 -18.41 -3.20 13.75
CA VAL A 141 -18.53 -4.38 12.88
C VAL A 141 -18.17 -3.98 11.46
N ILE A 142 -17.22 -4.68 10.85
CA ILE A 142 -16.71 -4.40 9.50
C ILE A 142 -16.33 -5.70 8.77
N GLY A 143 -16.61 -5.76 7.46
CA GLY A 143 -16.38 -6.98 6.67
C GLY A 143 -14.94 -7.20 6.19
N THR A 144 -14.10 -6.18 6.25
CA THR A 144 -12.69 -6.27 5.85
C THR A 144 -11.87 -6.98 6.91
N GLN A 145 -11.51 -8.23 6.67
CA GLN A 145 -10.70 -9.04 7.59
C GLN A 145 -9.22 -9.01 7.20
N PRO A 146 -8.26 -8.81 8.14
CA PRO A 146 -6.84 -8.87 7.89
C PRO A 146 -6.30 -10.32 7.88
N SER A 147 -5.10 -10.44 7.33
CA SER A 147 -4.22 -11.62 7.45
C SER A 147 -2.85 -11.18 7.94
N GLY A 148 -2.81 -10.40 9.04
CA GLY A 148 -1.60 -9.80 9.62
C GLY A 148 -1.36 -8.33 9.31
N GLN A 149 -2.28 -7.64 8.57
CA GLN A 149 -2.11 -6.23 8.22
C GLN A 149 -2.43 -5.25 9.36
N GLY A 150 -2.81 -5.72 10.56
CA GLY A 150 -3.04 -4.88 11.74
C GLY A 150 -4.25 -3.96 11.64
N HIS A 151 -5.31 -4.40 10.95
CA HIS A 151 -6.51 -3.59 10.75
C HIS A 151 -7.23 -3.26 12.05
N GLU A 152 -7.20 -4.12 13.07
CA GLU A 152 -7.79 -3.86 14.38
C GLU A 152 -7.24 -2.56 14.97
N THR A 153 -5.94 -2.35 14.83
CA THR A 153 -5.27 -1.12 15.30
C THR A 153 -5.63 0.07 14.43
N SER A 154 -5.41 -0.03 13.12
CA SER A 154 -5.58 1.12 12.22
C SER A 154 -7.05 1.54 12.06
N PHE A 155 -7.99 0.60 12.08
CA PHE A 155 -9.43 0.91 12.07
C PHE A 155 -9.88 1.58 13.38
N SER A 156 -9.39 1.09 14.52
CA SER A 156 -9.66 1.75 15.80
C SER A 156 -9.13 3.19 15.82
N GLN A 157 -7.96 3.45 15.21
CA GLN A 157 -7.40 4.80 15.11
C GLN A 157 -8.30 5.74 14.29
N VAL A 158 -8.84 5.27 13.15
CA VAL A 158 -9.78 6.07 12.33
C VAL A 158 -11.03 6.43 13.12
N VAL A 159 -11.64 5.47 13.80
CA VAL A 159 -12.86 5.70 14.59
C VAL A 159 -12.57 6.59 15.80
N ALA A 160 -11.45 6.36 16.50
CA ALA A 160 -11.02 7.16 17.64
C ALA A 160 -10.79 8.64 17.29
N ASP A 161 -10.13 8.89 16.17
CA ASP A 161 -9.83 10.25 15.68
C ASP A 161 -11.13 11.03 15.41
N ILE A 162 -12.09 10.42 14.71
CA ILE A 162 -13.35 11.08 14.32
C ILE A 162 -14.30 11.23 15.52
N LEU A 163 -14.42 10.18 16.34
CA LEU A 163 -15.29 10.19 17.53
C LEU A 163 -14.61 10.81 18.75
N GLN A 164 -13.36 11.24 18.65
CA GLN A 164 -12.59 11.84 19.75
C GLN A 164 -12.71 11.05 21.07
N VAL A 165 -12.59 9.73 20.94
CA VAL A 165 -12.62 8.78 22.06
C VAL A 165 -11.32 8.01 22.16
N PRO A 166 -10.91 7.56 23.36
CA PRO A 166 -9.69 6.76 23.48
C PRO A 166 -9.76 5.47 22.66
N VAL A 167 -8.66 5.12 21.96
CA VAL A 167 -8.57 3.89 21.13
C VAL A 167 -8.90 2.62 21.93
N ASN A 168 -8.51 2.55 23.19
CA ASN A 168 -8.79 1.41 24.06
C ASN A 168 -10.28 1.23 24.42
N LYS A 169 -11.15 2.16 24.03
CA LYS A 169 -12.61 2.06 24.15
C LYS A 169 -13.28 1.48 22.91
N ILE A 170 -12.52 1.07 21.89
CA ILE A 170 -13.04 0.59 20.61
C ILE A 170 -12.72 -0.89 20.45
N ASP A 171 -13.73 -1.69 20.18
CA ASP A 171 -13.65 -3.10 19.86
C ASP A 171 -14.01 -3.28 18.37
N ILE A 172 -13.05 -3.77 17.58
CA ILE A 172 -13.27 -4.06 16.17
C ILE A 172 -13.63 -5.54 16.01
N ARG A 173 -14.80 -5.81 15.42
CA ARG A 173 -15.24 -7.16 15.06
C ARG A 173 -15.10 -7.35 13.56
N LEU A 174 -14.26 -8.31 13.18
CA LEU A 174 -13.86 -8.58 11.80
C LEU A 174 -14.26 -10.01 11.41
N GLY A 175 -14.66 -10.21 10.15
CA GLY A 175 -14.79 -11.54 9.55
C GLY A 175 -15.80 -12.50 10.17
N ASP A 176 -16.58 -12.06 11.13
CA ASP A 176 -17.64 -12.84 11.78
C ASP A 176 -18.91 -12.82 10.91
N THR A 177 -19.17 -13.89 10.18
CA THR A 177 -20.28 -13.98 9.23
C THR A 177 -21.66 -14.02 9.91
N ASP A 178 -21.73 -14.21 11.21
CA ASP A 178 -23.00 -14.13 11.96
C ASP A 178 -23.47 -12.67 12.10
N VAL A 179 -22.54 -11.71 12.06
CA VAL A 179 -22.84 -10.28 12.21
C VAL A 179 -22.48 -9.43 10.99
N VAL A 180 -21.50 -9.87 10.20
CA VAL A 180 -21.08 -9.19 8.96
C VAL A 180 -21.98 -9.58 7.82
N SER A 181 -22.86 -8.68 7.40
CA SER A 181 -23.79 -8.94 6.30
C SER A 181 -23.24 -8.54 4.92
N VAL A 182 -22.26 -7.63 4.86
CA VAL A 182 -21.61 -7.13 3.65
C VAL A 182 -20.16 -6.83 3.95
N GLY A 183 -19.26 -7.34 3.12
CA GLY A 183 -17.83 -7.07 3.23
C GLY A 183 -17.08 -7.49 1.98
N GLY A 184 -16.10 -6.73 1.58
CA GLY A 184 -15.29 -6.98 0.38
C GLY A 184 -13.98 -7.71 0.65
N GLY A 185 -13.64 -8.01 1.90
CA GLY A 185 -12.37 -8.64 2.28
C GLY A 185 -11.16 -7.71 2.18
N SER A 186 -9.96 -8.29 2.35
CA SER A 186 -8.69 -7.57 2.38
C SER A 186 -7.83 -7.98 1.20
N HIS A 187 -7.88 -7.23 0.11
CA HIS A 187 -7.10 -7.45 -1.12
C HIS A 187 -6.97 -6.16 -1.93
N SER A 188 -6.10 -6.14 -2.95
CA SER A 188 -5.95 -5.05 -3.94
C SER A 188 -5.82 -3.65 -3.34
N GLY A 189 -5.21 -3.53 -2.16
CA GLY A 189 -5.04 -2.24 -1.47
C GLY A 189 -6.33 -1.58 -0.97
N ARG A 190 -7.51 -2.23 -1.08
CA ARG A 190 -8.82 -1.62 -0.77
C ARG A 190 -9.11 -1.38 0.71
N SER A 191 -8.50 -2.17 1.59
CA SER A 191 -8.94 -2.30 2.98
C SER A 191 -9.07 -0.96 3.70
N MET A 192 -7.97 -0.23 3.88
CA MET A 192 -7.99 1.02 4.62
C MET A 192 -8.84 2.10 3.92
N ARG A 193 -8.80 2.16 2.60
CA ARG A 193 -9.57 3.12 1.82
C ARG A 193 -11.08 2.88 1.94
N HIS A 194 -11.56 1.66 1.66
CA HIS A 194 -13.00 1.34 1.69
C HIS A 194 -13.53 1.26 3.12
N ALA A 195 -12.88 0.47 3.97
CA ALA A 195 -13.29 0.33 5.37
C ALA A 195 -13.13 1.65 6.14
N GLY A 196 -12.01 2.36 5.97
CA GLY A 196 -11.79 3.67 6.58
C GLY A 196 -12.87 4.68 6.18
N THR A 197 -13.19 4.74 4.88
CA THR A 197 -14.24 5.66 4.39
C THR A 197 -15.59 5.33 5.00
N VAL A 198 -16.02 4.08 4.98
CA VAL A 198 -17.35 3.72 5.50
C VAL A 198 -17.44 3.87 7.02
N MET A 199 -16.34 3.60 7.75
CA MET A 199 -16.26 3.86 9.20
C MET A 199 -16.29 5.35 9.51
N ALA A 200 -15.62 6.19 8.71
CA ALA A 200 -15.69 7.64 8.85
C ALA A 200 -17.12 8.15 8.67
N MET A 201 -17.81 7.69 7.64
CA MET A 201 -19.22 8.05 7.40
C MET A 201 -20.12 7.58 8.55
N ALA A 202 -19.98 6.34 9.03
CA ALA A 202 -20.74 5.82 10.16
C ALA A 202 -20.46 6.59 11.46
N SER A 203 -19.20 6.99 11.69
CA SER A 203 -18.81 7.81 12.84
C SER A 203 -19.49 9.20 12.82
N ILE A 204 -19.53 9.84 11.65
CA ILE A 204 -20.23 11.12 11.47
C ILE A 204 -21.74 10.95 11.74
N ASP A 205 -22.36 9.91 11.22
CA ASP A 205 -23.77 9.63 11.48
C ASP A 205 -24.04 9.37 12.96
N LEU A 206 -23.15 8.66 13.64
CA LEU A 206 -23.25 8.43 15.09
C LEU A 206 -23.20 9.74 15.88
N ILE A 207 -22.30 10.67 15.51
CA ILE A 207 -22.25 12.00 16.09
C ILE A 207 -23.57 12.75 15.86
N MET A 208 -24.11 12.68 14.65
CA MET A 208 -25.37 13.37 14.32
C MET A 208 -26.57 12.79 15.11
N GLU A 209 -26.65 11.48 15.26
CA GLU A 209 -27.67 10.85 16.09
C GLU A 209 -27.50 11.21 17.57
N ALA A 210 -26.25 11.17 18.05
CA ALA A 210 -25.94 11.58 19.43
C ALA A 210 -26.29 13.06 19.68
N LYS A 211 -26.05 13.97 18.71
CA LYS A 211 -26.47 15.39 18.80
C LYS A 211 -27.98 15.53 18.96
N ARG A 212 -28.79 14.77 18.21
CA ARG A 212 -30.27 14.77 18.33
C ARG A 212 -30.72 14.36 19.73
N ARG A 213 -30.11 13.31 20.29
CA ARG A 213 -30.41 12.84 21.65
C ARG A 213 -29.89 13.81 22.72
N ALA A 214 -28.69 14.35 22.54
CA ALA A 214 -28.09 15.35 23.43
C ALA A 214 -28.93 16.63 23.49
N ALA A 215 -29.47 17.13 22.39
CA ALA A 215 -30.32 18.32 22.33
C ALA A 215 -31.52 18.23 23.28
N LYS A 216 -32.15 17.05 23.36
CA LYS A 216 -33.25 16.82 24.31
C LYS A 216 -32.79 16.87 25.75
N LEU A 217 -31.62 16.26 26.06
CA LEU A 217 -31.04 16.24 27.40
C LEU A 217 -30.55 17.63 27.85
N LEU A 218 -30.01 18.41 26.88
CA LEU A 218 -29.51 19.79 27.11
C LEU A 218 -30.63 20.85 27.01
N LYS A 219 -31.86 20.45 26.66
CA LYS A 219 -33.03 21.32 26.48
C LYS A 219 -32.78 22.46 25.49
N CYS A 220 -32.17 22.16 24.36
CA CYS A 220 -31.88 23.12 23.28
C CYS A 220 -32.19 22.49 21.90
N SER A 221 -32.11 23.29 20.83
CA SER A 221 -32.18 22.78 19.45
C SER A 221 -30.90 22.11 19.03
N VAL A 222 -30.95 21.20 18.05
CA VAL A 222 -29.82 20.37 17.60
C VAL A 222 -28.66 21.21 17.06
N ASP A 223 -28.97 22.31 16.38
CA ASP A 223 -27.99 23.28 15.84
C ASP A 223 -27.17 24.00 16.92
N LYS A 224 -27.67 24.04 18.15
CA LYS A 224 -27.00 24.61 19.33
C LYS A 224 -26.16 23.60 20.11
N VAL A 225 -26.07 22.36 19.65
CA VAL A 225 -25.22 21.31 20.25
C VAL A 225 -23.90 21.26 19.52
N ASP A 226 -22.83 21.63 20.21
CA ASP A 226 -21.46 21.45 19.74
C ASP A 226 -20.91 20.09 20.16
N TYR A 227 -20.01 19.54 19.34
CA TYR A 227 -19.24 18.35 19.66
C TYR A 227 -17.76 18.66 19.57
N THR A 228 -17.10 18.65 20.70
CA THR A 228 -15.68 18.98 20.82
C THR A 228 -15.06 18.16 21.95
N ASP A 229 -13.86 17.67 21.73
CA ASP A 229 -13.11 16.84 22.70
C ASP A 229 -13.92 15.66 23.25
N GLY A 230 -14.68 14.99 22.37
CA GLY A 230 -15.53 13.85 22.72
C GLY A 230 -16.75 14.19 23.57
N ARG A 231 -17.13 15.48 23.65
CA ARG A 231 -18.23 15.97 24.48
C ARG A 231 -19.25 16.75 23.66
N PHE A 232 -20.52 16.46 23.95
CA PHE A 232 -21.67 17.24 23.47
C PHE A 232 -22.00 18.30 24.51
N GLN A 233 -22.07 19.54 24.10
CA GLN A 233 -22.32 20.70 24.99
C GLN A 233 -23.14 21.75 24.28
N SER A 234 -23.73 22.67 25.03
CA SER A 234 -24.45 23.85 24.51
C SER A 234 -24.29 25.01 25.47
N LEU A 235 -24.25 26.22 24.93
CA LEU A 235 -24.26 27.45 25.73
C LEU A 235 -25.49 27.61 26.62
N ALA A 236 -26.60 26.89 26.31
CA ALA A 236 -27.83 26.89 27.10
C ALA A 236 -27.73 26.01 28.38
N SER A 237 -26.62 25.26 28.57
CA SER A 237 -26.47 24.31 29.68
C SER A 237 -25.01 24.17 30.09
N ASN A 238 -24.75 24.04 31.39
CA ASN A 238 -23.41 23.70 31.90
C ASN A 238 -23.10 22.19 31.79
N LEU A 239 -24.05 21.40 31.30
CA LEU A 239 -23.90 19.95 31.19
C LEU A 239 -23.05 19.60 29.96
N LYS A 240 -22.04 18.74 30.15
CA LYS A 240 -21.24 18.15 29.08
C LYS A 240 -21.47 16.64 29.06
N LEU A 241 -21.84 16.10 27.92
CA LEU A 241 -22.21 14.68 27.76
C LEU A 241 -21.24 13.97 26.81
N SER A 242 -20.75 12.80 27.19
CA SER A 242 -20.06 11.88 26.27
C SER A 242 -21.08 11.06 25.44
N LEU A 243 -20.61 10.34 24.41
CA LEU A 243 -21.39 9.33 23.73
C LEU A 243 -21.98 8.28 24.70
N PHE A 244 -21.20 7.86 25.67
CA PHE A 244 -21.60 6.88 26.69
C PHE A 244 -22.66 7.44 27.65
N ASP A 245 -22.55 8.70 28.06
CA ASP A 245 -23.58 9.36 28.87
C ASP A 245 -24.90 9.47 28.14
N ILE A 246 -24.86 9.83 26.86
CA ILE A 246 -26.07 9.93 26.02
C ILE A 246 -26.71 8.56 25.84
N HIS A 247 -25.91 7.53 25.52
CA HIS A 247 -26.44 6.16 25.41
C HIS A 247 -27.11 5.73 26.70
N ARG A 248 -26.43 5.81 27.84
CA ARG A 248 -26.95 5.42 29.17
C ARG A 248 -28.24 6.13 29.53
N LYS A 249 -28.35 7.43 29.21
CA LYS A 249 -29.55 8.24 29.55
C LYS A 249 -30.71 8.05 28.57
N THR A 250 -30.47 7.53 27.37
CA THR A 250 -31.50 7.48 26.33
C THR A 250 -31.83 6.06 25.81
N GLN A 251 -31.08 5.04 26.21
CA GLN A 251 -31.26 3.68 25.69
C GLN A 251 -32.66 3.09 25.94
N VAL A 252 -33.28 3.40 27.09
CA VAL A 252 -34.63 2.91 27.41
C VAL A 252 -35.68 3.54 26.51
N SER A 253 -35.53 4.82 26.18
CA SER A 253 -36.53 5.58 25.40
C SER A 253 -36.29 5.59 23.90
N HIS A 254 -35.04 5.39 23.45
CA HIS A 254 -34.62 5.52 22.03
C HIS A 254 -33.85 4.29 21.52
N GLY A 255 -33.70 3.25 22.32
CA GLY A 255 -32.90 2.08 21.97
C GLY A 255 -31.39 2.34 21.93
N SER A 256 -30.64 1.41 21.36
CA SER A 256 -29.19 1.51 21.24
C SER A 256 -28.78 2.77 20.47
N LEU A 257 -27.70 3.41 20.92
CA LEU A 257 -27.06 4.48 20.13
C LEU A 257 -26.11 3.83 19.16
N SER A 258 -26.48 3.80 17.90
CA SER A 258 -25.72 3.15 16.83
C SER A 258 -25.90 3.88 15.50
N ALA A 259 -24.93 3.67 14.60
CA ALA A 259 -25.02 4.11 13.22
C ALA A 259 -24.43 3.04 12.29
N LYS A 260 -24.98 2.96 11.09
CA LYS A 260 -24.50 2.04 10.07
C LYS A 260 -24.47 2.71 8.71
N ARG A 261 -23.43 2.39 7.94
CA ARG A 261 -23.27 2.85 6.56
C ARG A 261 -22.84 1.72 5.65
N THR A 262 -23.32 1.77 4.42
CA THR A 262 -22.80 1.00 3.29
C THR A 262 -22.35 2.00 2.25
N ASN A 263 -21.20 1.74 1.63
CA ASN A 263 -20.64 2.57 0.57
C ASN A 263 -20.09 1.70 -0.56
N GLU A 264 -20.11 2.23 -1.77
CA GLU A 264 -19.51 1.60 -2.95
C GLU A 264 -18.54 2.58 -3.61
N MET A 265 -17.34 2.09 -3.96
CA MET A 265 -16.29 2.87 -4.59
C MET A 265 -15.74 2.08 -5.78
N HIS A 266 -15.99 2.58 -6.98
CA HIS A 266 -15.66 1.91 -8.24
C HIS A 266 -14.39 2.44 -8.91
N ASP A 267 -14.00 3.67 -8.60
CA ASP A 267 -12.79 4.26 -9.18
C ASP A 267 -11.54 3.83 -8.41
N PRO A 268 -10.42 3.53 -9.08
CA PRO A 268 -9.16 3.23 -8.43
C PRO A 268 -8.53 4.48 -7.81
N VAL A 269 -7.59 4.25 -6.89
CA VAL A 269 -6.59 5.23 -6.47
C VAL A 269 -5.20 4.70 -6.81
N PHE A 270 -4.23 5.58 -6.90
CA PHE A 270 -2.93 5.27 -7.49
C PHE A 270 -1.79 5.54 -6.49
N PRO A 271 -1.55 4.61 -5.52
CA PRO A 271 -0.31 4.64 -4.76
C PRO A 271 0.87 4.48 -5.72
N ASN A 272 1.97 5.14 -5.41
CA ASN A 272 3.12 5.18 -6.28
C ASN A 272 4.41 5.36 -5.47
N GLY A 273 5.55 5.21 -6.12
CA GLY A 273 6.81 5.42 -5.43
C GLY A 273 8.02 5.19 -6.32
N THR A 274 9.18 5.23 -5.66
CA THR A 274 10.48 5.00 -6.27
C THR A 274 11.29 4.08 -5.38
N ALA A 275 11.85 3.02 -5.96
CA ALA A 275 12.73 2.09 -5.25
C ALA A 275 14.11 2.02 -5.91
N ILE A 276 15.14 1.82 -5.08
CA ILE A 276 16.55 1.71 -5.47
C ILE A 276 17.14 0.52 -4.71
N CYS A 277 17.81 -0.37 -5.44
CA CYS A 277 18.50 -1.52 -4.89
C CYS A 277 19.99 -1.47 -5.24
N GLU A 278 20.88 -1.85 -4.31
CA GLU A 278 22.29 -2.10 -4.59
C GLU A 278 22.60 -3.56 -4.26
N VAL A 279 23.33 -4.21 -5.17
CA VAL A 279 23.77 -5.58 -5.02
C VAL A 279 25.28 -5.67 -5.13
N GLU A 280 25.91 -6.51 -4.31
CA GLU A 280 27.29 -6.98 -4.51
C GLU A 280 27.26 -8.42 -5.02
N ILE A 281 28.02 -8.68 -6.09
CA ILE A 281 28.24 -10.02 -6.63
C ILE A 281 29.72 -10.35 -6.46
N ASP A 282 30.03 -11.49 -5.87
CA ASP A 282 31.42 -11.96 -5.77
C ASP A 282 31.97 -12.25 -7.15
N SER A 283 33.18 -11.76 -7.50
CA SER A 283 33.73 -11.90 -8.85
C SER A 283 34.18 -13.32 -9.18
N ASP A 284 34.35 -14.18 -8.18
CA ASP A 284 34.91 -15.54 -8.33
C ASP A 284 33.80 -16.60 -8.20
N THR A 285 32.89 -16.44 -7.21
CA THR A 285 31.83 -17.42 -6.92
C THR A 285 30.50 -17.04 -7.53
N PHE A 286 30.32 -15.77 -7.92
CA PHE A 286 29.06 -15.17 -8.34
C PHE A 286 27.95 -15.15 -7.26
N ASP A 287 28.32 -15.36 -6.00
CA ASP A 287 27.38 -15.17 -4.89
C ASP A 287 26.79 -13.76 -4.89
N LEU A 288 25.47 -13.67 -4.91
CA LEU A 288 24.69 -12.44 -4.92
C LEU A 288 24.28 -12.03 -3.51
N LYS A 289 24.52 -10.78 -3.16
CA LYS A 289 24.05 -10.18 -1.91
C LYS A 289 23.40 -8.82 -2.18
N ILE A 290 22.18 -8.62 -1.69
CA ILE A 290 21.56 -7.30 -1.64
C ILE A 290 22.20 -6.53 -0.48
N THR A 291 22.86 -5.42 -0.76
CA THR A 291 23.59 -4.62 0.25
C THR A 291 22.80 -3.42 0.73
N ARG A 292 21.95 -2.85 -0.12
CA ARG A 292 21.08 -1.71 0.22
C ARG A 292 19.75 -1.84 -0.52
N TYR A 293 18.65 -1.47 0.16
CA TYR A 293 17.35 -1.27 -0.45
C TYR A 293 16.73 0.00 0.10
N THR A 294 16.33 0.90 -0.78
CA THR A 294 15.77 2.20 -0.44
C THR A 294 14.46 2.40 -1.19
N THR A 295 13.43 2.88 -0.53
CA THR A 295 12.15 3.22 -1.18
C THR A 295 11.52 4.48 -0.59
N VAL A 296 10.79 5.20 -1.43
CA VAL A 296 9.88 6.29 -1.04
C VAL A 296 8.52 5.96 -1.64
N ASP A 297 7.53 5.72 -0.78
CA ASP A 297 6.21 5.24 -1.18
C ASP A 297 5.12 6.26 -0.82
N ASP A 298 4.37 6.73 -1.81
CA ASP A 298 3.19 7.57 -1.63
C ASP A 298 1.95 6.71 -1.41
N VAL A 299 1.48 6.70 -0.18
CA VAL A 299 0.31 5.91 0.26
C VAL A 299 -0.96 6.76 0.46
N GLY A 300 -0.90 8.04 0.04
CA GLY A 300 -1.87 9.04 0.47
C GLY A 300 -1.71 9.34 1.95
N ARG A 301 -2.79 9.67 2.65
CA ARG A 301 -2.72 9.85 4.12
C ARG A 301 -2.32 8.55 4.81
N CYS A 302 -1.27 8.60 5.59
CA CYS A 302 -0.79 7.47 6.39
C CYS A 302 -1.52 7.44 7.74
N ILE A 303 -2.30 6.39 8.00
CA ILE A 303 -3.03 6.24 9.28
C ILE A 303 -2.10 5.71 10.38
N ASN A 304 -1.24 4.73 10.04
CA ASN A 304 -0.30 4.15 10.99
C ASN A 304 1.04 3.88 10.31
N PRO A 305 2.06 4.72 10.54
CA PRO A 305 3.37 4.58 9.89
C PRO A 305 4.05 3.24 10.16
N MET A 306 3.97 2.72 11.38
CA MET A 306 4.59 1.43 11.72
C MET A 306 3.99 0.28 10.90
N ILE A 307 2.66 0.26 10.74
CA ILE A 307 1.97 -0.76 9.94
C ILE A 307 2.36 -0.59 8.45
N VAL A 308 2.40 0.64 7.93
CA VAL A 308 2.78 0.89 6.54
C VAL A 308 4.22 0.45 6.27
N HIS A 309 5.17 0.79 7.14
CA HIS A 309 6.55 0.30 7.02
C HIS A 309 6.61 -1.23 7.05
N GLY A 310 5.87 -1.89 7.94
CA GLY A 310 5.78 -3.34 7.98
C GLY A 310 5.24 -3.94 6.68
N GLN A 311 4.25 -3.29 6.06
CA GLN A 311 3.73 -3.70 4.74
C GLN A 311 4.76 -3.50 3.63
N THR A 312 5.44 -2.38 3.59
CA THR A 312 6.52 -2.10 2.62
C THR A 312 7.64 -3.14 2.74
N HIS A 313 8.17 -3.38 3.93
CA HIS A 313 9.23 -4.38 4.16
C HIS A 313 8.80 -5.78 3.73
N GLY A 314 7.59 -6.21 4.13
CA GLY A 314 7.06 -7.51 3.74
C GLY A 314 6.82 -7.64 2.24
N GLY A 315 6.42 -6.55 1.58
CA GLY A 315 6.26 -6.51 0.12
C GLY A 315 7.59 -6.63 -0.62
N ILE A 316 8.62 -5.91 -0.16
CA ILE A 316 9.98 -5.99 -0.72
C ILE A 316 10.53 -7.41 -0.57
N ALA A 317 10.36 -8.03 0.60
CA ALA A 317 10.81 -9.40 0.83
C ALA A 317 10.22 -10.39 -0.19
N GLN A 318 8.92 -10.27 -0.48
CA GLN A 318 8.25 -11.12 -1.47
C GLN A 318 8.77 -10.86 -2.90
N GLY A 319 8.94 -9.61 -3.30
CA GLY A 319 9.47 -9.30 -4.64
C GLY A 319 10.94 -9.71 -4.80
N VAL A 320 11.76 -9.54 -3.75
CA VAL A 320 13.14 -10.06 -3.73
C VAL A 320 13.13 -11.60 -3.86
N GLY A 321 12.23 -12.28 -3.15
CA GLY A 321 12.06 -13.73 -3.27
C GLY A 321 11.83 -14.18 -4.71
N GLN A 322 10.90 -13.53 -5.40
CA GLN A 322 10.62 -13.81 -6.82
C GLN A 322 11.84 -13.54 -7.72
N ALA A 323 12.63 -12.52 -7.42
CA ALA A 323 13.77 -12.14 -8.25
C ALA A 323 14.94 -13.12 -8.12
N ILE A 324 15.23 -13.66 -6.92
CA ILE A 324 16.50 -14.36 -6.66
C ILE A 324 16.39 -15.76 -6.04
N LEU A 325 15.21 -16.23 -5.60
CA LEU A 325 15.10 -17.47 -4.83
C LEU A 325 13.95 -18.38 -5.27
N GLU A 326 12.77 -17.81 -5.52
CA GLU A 326 11.53 -18.57 -5.63
C GLU A 326 11.39 -19.16 -7.03
N ASP A 327 11.69 -20.45 -7.18
CA ASP A 327 11.50 -21.20 -8.41
C ASP A 327 10.36 -22.22 -8.26
N CYS A 328 9.27 -21.97 -8.96
CA CYS A 328 8.18 -22.93 -9.08
C CYS A 328 8.47 -23.90 -10.23
N ALA A 329 9.52 -24.72 -10.08
CA ALA A 329 9.94 -25.68 -11.08
C ALA A 329 8.84 -26.70 -11.38
N ILE A 330 8.62 -26.96 -12.67
CA ILE A 330 7.59 -27.86 -13.17
C ILE A 330 8.25 -28.97 -14.04
N ASP A 331 7.91 -30.21 -13.80
CA ASP A 331 8.32 -31.31 -14.70
C ASP A 331 7.66 -31.14 -16.08
N ILE A 332 8.48 -31.00 -17.10
CA ILE A 332 8.02 -30.70 -18.47
C ILE A 332 7.14 -31.80 -19.08
N ASN A 333 7.31 -33.06 -18.65
CA ASN A 333 6.60 -34.19 -19.21
C ASN A 333 5.23 -34.39 -18.54
N SER A 334 5.16 -34.25 -17.23
CA SER A 334 3.94 -34.47 -16.45
C SER A 334 3.15 -33.22 -16.15
N GLY A 335 3.78 -32.02 -16.22
CA GLY A 335 3.18 -30.76 -15.81
C GLY A 335 3.04 -30.60 -14.29
N GLN A 336 3.64 -31.50 -13.50
CA GLN A 336 3.54 -31.46 -12.04
C GLN A 336 4.59 -30.54 -11.43
N PRO A 337 4.24 -29.74 -10.37
CA PRO A 337 5.22 -28.98 -9.64
C PRO A 337 6.22 -29.88 -8.93
N ILE A 338 7.51 -29.60 -9.06
CA ILE A 338 8.60 -30.35 -8.43
C ILE A 338 8.86 -29.81 -7.03
N ALA A 339 8.75 -28.49 -6.85
CA ALA A 339 8.94 -27.80 -5.57
C ALA A 339 7.70 -27.96 -4.68
N GLY A 340 7.61 -29.06 -3.94
CA GLY A 340 6.43 -29.42 -3.12
C GLY A 340 6.58 -29.15 -1.62
N SER A 341 7.74 -28.70 -1.15
CA SER A 341 8.02 -28.43 0.27
C SER A 341 8.93 -27.22 0.45
N PHE A 342 9.04 -26.71 1.70
CA PHE A 342 10.01 -25.64 2.02
C PHE A 342 11.47 -26.09 1.94
N MET A 343 11.75 -27.36 1.73
CA MET A 343 13.09 -27.86 1.44
C MET A 343 13.48 -27.63 -0.02
N ASP A 344 12.49 -27.62 -0.91
CA ASP A 344 12.67 -27.56 -2.37
C ASP A 344 12.35 -26.15 -2.91
N TYR A 345 11.53 -25.39 -2.20
CA TYR A 345 11.11 -24.03 -2.57
C TYR A 345 11.82 -22.99 -1.74
N GLY A 346 12.73 -22.23 -2.37
CA GLY A 346 13.48 -21.17 -1.70
C GLY A 346 12.61 -19.97 -1.40
N ILE A 347 12.54 -19.55 -0.14
CA ILE A 347 11.89 -18.29 0.28
C ILE A 347 12.90 -17.40 0.99
N PRO A 348 12.75 -16.06 0.94
CA PRO A 348 13.63 -15.14 1.63
C PRO A 348 13.64 -15.37 3.14
N ARG A 349 14.84 -15.33 3.71
CA ARG A 349 15.07 -15.34 5.16
C ARG A 349 15.46 -13.95 5.64
N ALA A 350 15.43 -13.72 6.93
CA ALA A 350 15.84 -12.43 7.50
C ALA A 350 17.28 -12.00 7.08
N THR A 351 18.15 -12.98 6.82
CA THR A 351 19.54 -12.73 6.35
C THR A 351 19.65 -12.45 4.85
N THR A 352 18.60 -12.70 4.08
CA THR A 352 18.58 -12.44 2.62
C THR A 352 18.50 -10.94 2.31
N LEU A 353 17.87 -10.19 3.20
CA LEU A 353 17.60 -8.77 3.00
C LEU A 353 18.54 -7.90 3.85
N PRO A 354 18.95 -6.74 3.33
CA PRO A 354 19.63 -5.72 4.12
C PRO A 354 18.65 -4.99 5.03
N PHE A 355 19.12 -4.04 5.81
CA PHE A 355 18.24 -3.01 6.39
C PHE A 355 17.59 -2.22 5.24
N ILE A 356 16.25 -2.15 5.28
CA ILE A 356 15.47 -1.42 4.28
C ILE A 356 15.28 0.02 4.75
N ASN A 357 15.73 0.97 3.94
CA ASN A 357 15.54 2.39 4.19
C ASN A 357 14.27 2.86 3.47
N ALA A 358 13.16 2.90 4.20
CA ALA A 358 11.84 3.23 3.65
C ALA A 358 11.34 4.58 4.19
N GLU A 359 10.83 5.43 3.31
CA GLU A 359 10.21 6.71 3.64
C GLU A 359 8.79 6.77 3.08
N ILE A 360 7.86 7.33 3.85
CA ILE A 360 6.47 7.50 3.44
C ILE A 360 6.28 8.92 2.88
N ALA A 361 5.70 9.00 1.70
CA ALA A 361 5.15 10.22 1.13
C ALA A 361 3.63 10.23 1.30
N GLU A 362 3.06 11.43 1.49
CA GLU A 362 1.64 11.59 1.76
C GLU A 362 1.00 12.61 0.82
N ILE A 363 0.81 12.23 -0.45
CA ILE A 363 0.04 13.04 -1.40
C ILE A 363 -1.41 12.54 -1.36
N HIS A 364 -2.25 13.26 -0.66
CA HIS A 364 -3.62 12.84 -0.39
C HIS A 364 -4.44 12.64 -1.67
N SER A 365 -5.21 11.54 -1.73
CA SER A 365 -6.22 11.34 -2.75
C SER A 365 -7.43 12.24 -2.49
N PRO A 366 -7.91 13.02 -3.48
CA PRO A 366 -9.12 13.81 -3.32
C PRO A 366 -10.41 12.99 -3.42
N THR A 367 -10.32 11.69 -3.75
CA THR A 367 -11.48 10.85 -4.07
C THR A 367 -12.10 10.16 -2.85
N ASN A 368 -11.53 10.34 -1.66
CA ASN A 368 -12.11 9.83 -0.42
C ASN A 368 -11.84 10.79 0.75
N PRO A 369 -12.72 10.81 1.78
CA PRO A 369 -12.66 11.80 2.85
C PRO A 369 -11.41 11.72 3.74
N LEU A 370 -10.72 10.59 3.73
CA LEU A 370 -9.51 10.39 4.52
C LEU A 370 -8.22 10.68 3.73
N GLY A 371 -8.31 10.90 2.42
CA GLY A 371 -7.13 11.15 1.58
C GLY A 371 -6.24 9.91 1.38
N ILE A 372 -6.74 8.72 1.65
CA ILE A 372 -5.97 7.47 1.62
C ILE A 372 -5.83 6.96 0.18
N LYS A 373 -4.65 6.39 -0.13
CA LYS A 373 -4.45 5.57 -1.33
C LYS A 373 -4.35 4.08 -0.94
N ALA A 374 -3.17 3.55 -0.79
CA ALA A 374 -2.90 2.21 -0.26
C ALA A 374 -1.40 2.06 0.08
N GLY A 375 -1.08 1.16 1.01
CA GLY A 375 0.31 0.85 1.38
C GLY A 375 0.59 -0.65 1.45
N GLY A 376 -0.34 -1.49 0.95
CA GLY A 376 -0.26 -2.94 1.12
C GLY A 376 0.62 -3.67 0.10
N GLU A 377 0.74 -3.16 -1.11
CA GLU A 377 1.36 -3.86 -2.25
C GLU A 377 2.57 -3.12 -2.84
N GLY A 378 2.75 -1.83 -2.52
CA GLY A 378 3.79 -0.97 -3.10
C GLY A 378 5.22 -1.52 -2.99
N GLY A 379 5.57 -2.18 -1.88
CA GLY A 379 6.89 -2.77 -1.72
C GLY A 379 7.22 -3.89 -2.73
N THR A 380 6.21 -4.66 -3.17
CA THR A 380 6.39 -5.75 -4.14
C THR A 380 6.50 -5.21 -5.56
N THR A 381 5.74 -4.16 -5.87
CA THR A 381 5.57 -3.64 -7.23
C THR A 381 6.90 -3.31 -7.94
N PRO A 382 7.86 -2.55 -7.35
CA PRO A 382 9.12 -2.21 -8.00
C PRO A 382 10.22 -3.26 -7.80
N ALA A 383 10.04 -4.23 -6.90
CA ALA A 383 11.17 -5.02 -6.39
C ALA A 383 11.81 -5.91 -7.46
N LEU A 384 11.04 -6.55 -8.35
CA LEU A 384 11.59 -7.33 -9.46
C LEU A 384 12.48 -6.46 -10.34
N ALA A 385 11.98 -5.32 -10.78
CA ALA A 385 12.73 -4.40 -11.64
C ALA A 385 14.01 -3.91 -10.96
N THR A 386 13.90 -3.42 -9.71
CA THR A 386 15.03 -2.88 -8.97
C THR A 386 16.16 -3.89 -8.76
N VAL A 387 15.83 -5.11 -8.39
CA VAL A 387 16.82 -6.17 -8.13
C VAL A 387 17.49 -6.62 -9.44
N VAL A 388 16.71 -6.94 -10.46
CA VAL A 388 17.25 -7.41 -11.74
C VAL A 388 18.11 -6.34 -12.41
N LEU A 389 17.67 -5.08 -12.40
CA LEU A 389 18.46 -3.98 -12.95
C LEU A 389 19.77 -3.75 -12.18
N ALA A 390 19.78 -3.95 -10.85
CA ALA A 390 20.99 -3.88 -10.07
C ALA A 390 21.98 -5.01 -10.45
N VAL A 391 21.51 -6.22 -10.68
CA VAL A 391 22.31 -7.34 -11.13
C VAL A 391 22.89 -7.08 -12.52
N LEU A 392 22.07 -6.60 -13.45
CA LEU A 392 22.52 -6.26 -14.81
C LEU A 392 23.58 -5.14 -14.81
N ASP A 393 23.44 -4.12 -13.94
CA ASP A 393 24.48 -3.07 -13.78
C ASP A 393 25.78 -3.63 -13.20
N ALA A 394 25.69 -4.56 -12.23
CA ALA A 394 26.89 -5.23 -11.68
C ALA A 394 27.63 -6.05 -12.74
N LEU A 395 26.88 -6.74 -13.60
CA LEU A 395 27.40 -7.64 -14.64
C LEU A 395 27.72 -6.94 -15.98
N LYS A 396 27.51 -5.64 -16.08
CA LYS A 396 27.68 -4.86 -17.33
C LYS A 396 29.05 -5.07 -17.98
N LYS A 397 30.10 -5.24 -17.21
CA LYS A 397 31.46 -5.49 -17.74
C LYS A 397 31.59 -6.83 -18.48
N TYR A 398 30.67 -7.78 -18.26
CA TYR A 398 30.64 -9.07 -18.94
C TYR A 398 29.68 -9.08 -20.14
N ASP A 399 29.13 -7.92 -20.50
CA ASP A 399 28.17 -7.74 -21.59
C ASP A 399 26.88 -8.56 -21.43
N VAL A 400 26.49 -8.85 -20.19
CA VAL A 400 25.22 -9.51 -19.90
C VAL A 400 24.08 -8.53 -20.17
N LYS A 401 23.25 -8.87 -21.17
CA LYS A 401 22.15 -8.02 -21.62
C LYS A 401 20.81 -8.37 -21.01
N ASP A 402 20.63 -9.60 -20.59
CA ASP A 402 19.40 -10.10 -19.98
C ASP A 402 19.66 -11.25 -19.03
N ILE A 403 18.73 -11.49 -18.11
CA ILE A 403 18.82 -12.55 -17.12
C ILE A 403 17.42 -13.02 -16.74
N SER A 404 17.23 -14.32 -16.61
CA SER A 404 15.95 -14.90 -16.19
C SER A 404 15.82 -14.88 -14.66
N MET A 405 14.59 -14.78 -14.17
CA MET A 405 14.26 -14.95 -12.76
C MET A 405 13.76 -16.36 -12.48
N PRO A 406 14.08 -16.93 -11.29
CA PRO A 406 15.01 -16.41 -10.28
C PRO A 406 16.46 -16.43 -10.77
N ILE A 407 17.29 -15.51 -10.18
CA ILE A 407 18.70 -15.30 -10.55
C ILE A 407 19.59 -16.27 -9.79
#